data_dc3a63e5b5da5b76f9a04cd2e0f5c9bd
#
_entry.id   dc3a63e5b5da5b76f9a04cd2e0f5c9bd
#
_cell.length_a   1.000
_cell.length_b   1.000
_cell.length_c   1.000
_cell.angle_alpha   90.00
_cell.angle_beta   90.00
_cell.angle_gamma   90.00
#
_symmetry.space_group_name_H-M   'P 1'
#
loop_
_entity.id
_entity.type
_entity.pdbx_description
1 polymer ?
#
loop_
_entity_poly.entity_id
_entity_poly.type
_entity_poly.pdbx_seq_one_letter_code
_entity_poly.pdbx_strand_id
1 'polypeptide(L)'
;MPDYALMNQCLYEGKAKEVEQMTKDALAEGRHFQEVMNEGLIAGMSVVGEDFKHNVLYVPEVLIAARAMKAGMAVLKPLLSAKENDANRVGTLLMGTVRGDLHDIGKNLVCMMAEGAGFEVHDIGVDQSVEKFMAAADRVDPAIIGMSALLTTTMTYMKTVIDGFEAAGRGHIKMAIGGAPISQMFADEIGADGYGQNASAAVDLFLRLAGARADVAEPVAVPPSPAGARAETSAAQGASVAVGTRTTFKVLYWQEIPSQVRAEDDAGNDVSIELSPRFAARIDAMAQRRGITGADAYSEQWKWSDEQERDGSAPDVAMAVKGELEAKADW
;
A
#
# COMPACT_ATOMS: atom_id res chain seq x y z
N MET A 1 -0.10 -29.66 -1.51
CA MET A 1 -0.83 -28.60 -0.79
C MET A 1 -0.19 -27.28 -1.19
N PRO A 2 -0.97 -26.24 -1.54
CA PRO A 2 -0.39 -24.96 -1.87
C PRO A 2 0.41 -24.45 -0.67
N ASP A 3 1.56 -23.87 -0.95
CA ASP A 3 2.40 -23.24 0.08
C ASP A 3 1.98 -21.77 0.20
N TYR A 4 0.97 -21.50 1.04
CA TYR A 4 0.50 -20.13 1.26
C TYR A 4 1.54 -19.26 1.97
N ALA A 5 2.43 -19.84 2.77
CA ALA A 5 3.53 -19.10 3.38
C ALA A 5 4.50 -18.58 2.32
N LEU A 6 4.86 -19.43 1.36
CA LEU A 6 5.67 -19.02 0.21
C LEU A 6 4.93 -18.01 -0.67
N MET A 7 3.61 -18.17 -0.89
CA MET A 7 2.80 -17.20 -1.65
C MET A 7 2.79 -15.83 -0.97
N ASN A 8 2.62 -15.78 0.36
CA ASN A 8 2.66 -14.55 1.16
C ASN A 8 4.04 -13.90 1.08
N GLN A 9 5.12 -14.68 1.12
CA GLN A 9 6.48 -14.18 0.93
C GLN A 9 6.68 -13.61 -0.49
N CYS A 10 6.25 -14.32 -1.53
CA CYS A 10 6.32 -13.83 -2.91
C CYS A 10 5.51 -12.55 -3.10
N LEU A 11 4.36 -12.42 -2.45
CA LEU A 11 3.55 -11.21 -2.46
C LEU A 11 4.30 -10.06 -1.76
N TYR A 12 4.83 -10.30 -0.58
CA TYR A 12 5.62 -9.32 0.19
C TYR A 12 6.82 -8.79 -0.60
N GLU A 13 7.51 -9.68 -1.33
CA GLU A 13 8.65 -9.33 -2.19
C GLU A 13 8.25 -8.72 -3.55
N GLY A 14 6.95 -8.63 -3.85
CA GLY A 14 6.43 -8.05 -5.09
C GLY A 14 6.59 -8.93 -6.33
N LYS A 15 6.76 -10.25 -6.17
CA LYS A 15 6.92 -11.24 -7.24
C LYS A 15 5.59 -11.58 -7.90
N ALA A 16 5.05 -10.64 -8.70
CA ALA A 16 3.70 -10.72 -9.27
C ALA A 16 3.44 -11.97 -10.12
N LYS A 17 4.43 -12.41 -10.92
CA LYS A 17 4.28 -13.59 -11.79
C LYS A 17 4.20 -14.88 -10.98
N GLU A 18 4.99 -14.98 -9.93
CA GLU A 18 5.01 -16.12 -9.02
C GLU A 18 3.68 -16.20 -8.25
N VAL A 19 3.19 -15.09 -7.72
CA VAL A 19 1.88 -15.03 -7.04
C VAL A 19 0.75 -15.41 -7.99
N GLU A 20 0.74 -14.90 -9.22
CA GLU A 20 -0.22 -15.28 -10.25
C GLU A 20 -0.19 -16.79 -10.53
N GLN A 21 1.02 -17.37 -10.70
CA GLN A 21 1.17 -18.79 -10.97
C GLN A 21 0.73 -19.65 -9.79
N MET A 22 1.17 -19.31 -8.57
CA MET A 22 0.77 -20.04 -7.35
C MET A 22 -0.74 -19.98 -7.10
N THR A 23 -1.39 -18.86 -7.44
CA THR A 23 -2.85 -18.75 -7.41
C THR A 23 -3.52 -19.73 -8.38
N LYS A 24 -3.02 -19.82 -9.62
CA LYS A 24 -3.50 -20.79 -10.62
C LYS A 24 -3.30 -22.24 -10.16
N ASP A 25 -2.14 -22.54 -9.62
CA ASP A 25 -1.78 -23.88 -9.16
C ASP A 25 -2.67 -24.32 -7.97
N ALA A 26 -2.92 -23.43 -7.01
CA ALA A 26 -3.81 -23.68 -5.89
C ALA A 26 -5.25 -24.01 -6.37
N LEU A 27 -5.76 -23.26 -7.35
CA LEU A 27 -7.07 -23.54 -7.95
C LEU A 27 -7.07 -24.88 -8.72
N ALA A 28 -6.00 -25.19 -9.45
CA ALA A 28 -5.86 -26.46 -10.17
C ALA A 28 -5.76 -27.66 -9.21
N GLU A 29 -5.24 -27.49 -8.00
CA GLU A 29 -5.28 -28.49 -6.92
C GLU A 29 -6.68 -28.62 -6.25
N GLY A 30 -7.68 -27.87 -6.72
CA GLY A 30 -9.06 -27.93 -6.22
C GLY A 30 -9.32 -27.12 -4.96
N ARG A 31 -8.44 -26.17 -4.64
CA ARG A 31 -8.69 -25.25 -3.51
C ARG A 31 -9.80 -24.27 -3.81
N HIS A 32 -10.60 -23.99 -2.80
CA HIS A 32 -11.67 -23.02 -2.94
C HIS A 32 -11.10 -21.61 -3.11
N PHE A 33 -11.64 -20.83 -4.03
CA PHE A 33 -11.12 -19.50 -4.33
C PHE A 33 -11.06 -18.56 -3.10
N GLN A 34 -12.01 -18.70 -2.15
CA GLN A 34 -12.02 -17.93 -0.90
C GLN A 34 -10.83 -18.27 0.00
N GLU A 35 -10.44 -19.55 0.10
CA GLU A 35 -9.25 -19.99 0.84
C GLU A 35 -8.01 -19.36 0.23
N VAL A 36 -7.85 -19.45 -1.09
CA VAL A 36 -6.71 -18.88 -1.82
C VAL A 36 -6.66 -17.37 -1.63
N MET A 37 -7.80 -16.69 -1.71
CA MET A 37 -7.89 -15.26 -1.50
C MET A 37 -7.50 -14.87 -0.06
N ASN A 38 -8.09 -15.52 0.94
CA ASN A 38 -7.89 -15.13 2.34
C ASN A 38 -6.49 -15.52 2.85
N GLU A 39 -6.07 -16.78 2.66
CA GLU A 39 -4.82 -17.29 3.22
C GLU A 39 -3.61 -16.97 2.34
N GLY A 40 -3.81 -16.90 1.01
CA GLY A 40 -2.72 -16.66 0.06
C GLY A 40 -2.48 -15.19 -0.25
N LEU A 41 -3.53 -14.38 -0.37
CA LEU A 41 -3.39 -12.98 -0.83
C LEU A 41 -3.63 -11.97 0.28
N ILE A 42 -4.80 -12.01 0.95
CA ILE A 42 -5.15 -11.03 1.99
C ILE A 42 -4.21 -11.15 3.20
N ALA A 43 -3.90 -12.36 3.64
CA ALA A 43 -2.96 -12.57 4.75
C ALA A 43 -1.57 -11.97 4.44
N GLY A 44 -1.04 -12.19 3.23
CA GLY A 44 0.23 -11.59 2.79
C GLY A 44 0.19 -10.07 2.77
N MET A 45 -0.90 -9.48 2.24
CA MET A 45 -1.04 -8.02 2.19
C MET A 45 -1.25 -7.40 3.57
N SER A 46 -1.83 -8.13 4.52
CA SER A 46 -1.97 -7.68 5.91
C SER A 46 -0.59 -7.52 6.59
N VAL A 47 0.36 -8.44 6.31
CA VAL A 47 1.76 -8.30 6.78
C VAL A 47 2.41 -7.05 6.20
N VAL A 48 2.25 -6.83 4.89
CA VAL A 48 2.76 -5.62 4.22
C VAL A 48 2.21 -4.35 4.86
N GLY A 49 0.90 -4.32 5.17
CA GLY A 49 0.25 -3.19 5.82
C GLY A 49 0.78 -2.92 7.24
N GLU A 50 1.01 -3.97 8.04
CA GLU A 50 1.53 -3.83 9.40
C GLU A 50 2.99 -3.37 9.39
N ASP A 51 3.83 -3.95 8.53
CA ASP A 51 5.23 -3.54 8.38
C ASP A 51 5.37 -2.11 7.84
N PHE A 52 4.48 -1.69 6.94
CA PHE A 52 4.42 -0.30 6.49
C PHE A 52 4.05 0.66 7.64
N LYS A 53 3.07 0.30 8.48
CA LYS A 53 2.65 1.08 9.65
C LYS A 53 3.79 1.25 10.67
N HIS A 54 4.67 0.25 10.80
CA HIS A 54 5.82 0.28 11.69
C HIS A 54 7.10 0.83 11.02
N ASN A 55 7.02 1.38 9.81
CA ASN A 55 8.14 1.90 9.03
C ASN A 55 9.23 0.85 8.72
N VAL A 56 8.86 -0.43 8.66
CA VAL A 56 9.71 -1.53 8.18
C VAL A 56 9.72 -1.56 6.65
N LEU A 57 8.55 -1.29 6.03
CA LEU A 57 8.40 -1.10 4.59
C LEU A 57 8.13 0.37 4.25
N TYR A 58 8.51 0.76 3.05
CA TYR A 58 8.27 2.08 2.49
C TYR A 58 7.28 2.02 1.32
N VAL A 59 6.80 3.19 0.88
CA VAL A 59 5.79 3.29 -0.20
C VAL A 59 6.12 2.44 -1.44
N PRO A 60 7.35 2.45 -1.99
CA PRO A 60 7.67 1.64 -3.16
C PRO A 60 7.48 0.13 -2.95
N GLU A 61 7.83 -0.38 -1.78
CA GLU A 61 7.68 -1.81 -1.44
C GLU A 61 6.20 -2.20 -1.32
N VAL A 62 5.39 -1.33 -0.72
CA VAL A 62 3.93 -1.54 -0.67
C VAL A 62 3.31 -1.56 -2.07
N LEU A 63 3.77 -0.67 -2.98
CA LEU A 63 3.29 -0.62 -4.36
C LEU A 63 3.59 -1.91 -5.15
N ILE A 64 4.80 -2.44 -5.02
CA ILE A 64 5.14 -3.70 -5.70
C ILE A 64 4.41 -4.91 -5.10
N ALA A 65 4.21 -4.95 -3.78
CA ALA A 65 3.40 -5.97 -3.12
C ALA A 65 1.93 -5.91 -3.55
N ALA A 66 1.34 -4.71 -3.59
CA ALA A 66 -0.03 -4.50 -4.07
C ALA A 66 -0.20 -4.92 -5.54
N ARG A 67 0.81 -4.68 -6.40
CA ARG A 67 0.82 -5.20 -7.77
C ARG A 67 0.82 -6.72 -7.80
N ALA A 68 1.60 -7.38 -6.95
CA ALA A 68 1.62 -8.84 -6.86
C ALA A 68 0.26 -9.39 -6.39
N MET A 69 -0.36 -8.77 -5.39
CA MET A 69 -1.72 -9.09 -4.97
C MET A 69 -2.73 -8.95 -6.12
N LYS A 70 -2.67 -7.84 -6.86
CA LYS A 70 -3.56 -7.58 -8.00
C LYS A 70 -3.44 -8.65 -9.09
N ALA A 71 -2.24 -9.16 -9.33
CA ALA A 71 -2.01 -10.27 -10.27
C ALA A 71 -2.70 -11.57 -9.80
N GLY A 72 -2.61 -11.93 -8.52
CA GLY A 72 -3.34 -13.06 -7.94
C GLY A 72 -4.85 -12.86 -7.98
N MET A 73 -5.35 -11.69 -7.59
CA MET A 73 -6.78 -11.35 -7.64
C MET A 73 -7.36 -11.42 -9.05
N ALA A 74 -6.60 -11.05 -10.09
CA ALA A 74 -7.04 -11.14 -11.48
C ALA A 74 -7.35 -12.59 -11.89
N VAL A 75 -6.66 -13.57 -11.33
CA VAL A 75 -6.93 -15.01 -11.56
C VAL A 75 -8.24 -15.43 -10.87
N LEU A 76 -8.53 -14.90 -9.68
CA LEU A 76 -9.72 -15.24 -8.91
C LEU A 76 -10.99 -14.54 -9.43
N LYS A 77 -10.87 -13.36 -10.00
CA LYS A 77 -11.98 -12.50 -10.43
C LYS A 77 -13.04 -13.22 -11.30
N PRO A 78 -12.71 -14.08 -12.28
CA PRO A 78 -13.70 -14.79 -13.08
C PRO A 78 -14.53 -15.83 -12.29
N LEU A 79 -14.01 -16.28 -11.14
CA LEU A 79 -14.64 -17.30 -10.29
C LEU A 79 -15.61 -16.70 -9.26
N LEU A 80 -15.55 -15.38 -9.09
CA LEU A 80 -16.40 -14.64 -8.17
C LEU A 80 -17.76 -14.42 -8.85
N SER A 81 -18.80 -15.17 -8.46
CA SER A 81 -20.16 -14.88 -8.86
C SER A 81 -20.67 -13.59 -8.19
N ALA A 82 -21.65 -12.89 -8.81
CA ALA A 82 -22.17 -11.64 -8.26
C ALA A 82 -22.72 -11.80 -6.82
N LYS A 83 -23.31 -12.96 -6.49
CA LYS A 83 -23.84 -13.25 -5.14
C LYS A 83 -22.78 -13.62 -4.11
N GLU A 84 -21.70 -14.27 -4.55
CA GLU A 84 -20.56 -14.65 -3.68
C GLU A 84 -19.65 -13.45 -3.44
N ASN A 85 -19.58 -12.51 -4.40
CA ASN A 85 -18.89 -11.25 -4.23
C ASN A 85 -19.44 -10.43 -3.05
N ASP A 86 -20.77 -10.32 -2.92
CA ASP A 86 -21.40 -9.51 -1.86
C ASP A 86 -21.17 -10.11 -0.46
N ALA A 87 -21.09 -11.43 -0.33
CA ALA A 87 -20.91 -12.11 0.95
C ALA A 87 -19.47 -12.03 1.51
N ASN A 88 -18.47 -11.75 0.65
CA ASN A 88 -17.06 -11.75 1.01
C ASN A 88 -16.41 -10.37 0.96
N ARG A 89 -17.16 -9.33 0.59
CA ARG A 89 -16.67 -7.97 0.57
C ARG A 89 -16.75 -7.36 1.95
N VAL A 90 -15.69 -6.71 2.37
CA VAL A 90 -15.70 -5.86 3.57
C VAL A 90 -16.66 -4.68 3.37
N GLY A 91 -16.73 -4.17 2.14
CA GLY A 91 -17.62 -3.08 1.75
C GLY A 91 -17.20 -2.45 0.42
N THR A 92 -18.02 -1.54 -0.08
CA THR A 92 -17.72 -0.75 -1.29
C THR A 92 -17.18 0.61 -0.86
N LEU A 93 -16.00 0.97 -1.37
CA LEU A 93 -15.27 2.21 -1.11
C LEU A 93 -15.19 3.04 -2.39
N LEU A 94 -15.72 4.26 -2.37
CA LEU A 94 -15.57 5.24 -3.44
C LEU A 94 -14.46 6.23 -3.07
N MET A 95 -13.41 6.32 -3.89
CA MET A 95 -12.28 7.19 -3.64
C MET A 95 -12.13 8.27 -4.71
N GLY A 96 -11.77 9.49 -4.30
CA GLY A 96 -11.48 10.57 -5.22
C GLY A 96 -10.65 11.69 -4.61
N THR A 97 -9.89 12.39 -5.44
CA THR A 97 -9.24 13.64 -5.06
C THR A 97 -10.19 14.79 -5.35
N VAL A 98 -10.39 15.68 -4.38
CA VAL A 98 -11.37 16.76 -4.47
C VAL A 98 -11.06 17.77 -5.57
N ARG A 99 -12.06 18.56 -5.95
CA ARG A 99 -11.98 19.57 -7.00
C ARG A 99 -10.82 20.54 -6.80
N GLY A 100 -10.11 20.79 -7.91
CA GLY A 100 -8.96 21.70 -7.95
C GLY A 100 -7.65 21.05 -7.48
N ASP A 101 -7.68 19.79 -7.06
CA ASP A 101 -6.50 19.05 -6.63
C ASP A 101 -6.19 17.92 -7.63
N LEU A 102 -4.93 17.82 -8.05
CA LEU A 102 -4.46 16.84 -9.04
C LEU A 102 -3.53 15.78 -8.45
N HIS A 103 -3.31 15.81 -7.13
CA HIS A 103 -2.44 14.87 -6.45
C HIS A 103 -3.16 13.52 -6.24
N ASP A 104 -2.53 12.43 -6.65
CA ASP A 104 -3.14 11.10 -6.63
C ASP A 104 -2.26 10.00 -6.00
N ILE A 105 -0.96 10.22 -5.80
CA ILE A 105 -0.04 9.18 -5.31
C ILE A 105 -0.51 8.59 -3.98
N GLY A 106 -0.78 9.44 -2.99
CA GLY A 106 -1.27 8.99 -1.67
C GLY A 106 -2.64 8.31 -1.77
N LYS A 107 -3.55 8.87 -2.57
CA LYS A 107 -4.87 8.28 -2.83
C LYS A 107 -4.75 6.88 -3.47
N ASN A 108 -3.88 6.75 -4.47
CA ASN A 108 -3.68 5.49 -5.17
C ASN A 108 -3.10 4.41 -4.23
N LEU A 109 -2.18 4.80 -3.33
CA LEU A 109 -1.66 3.90 -2.31
C LEU A 109 -2.78 3.43 -1.36
N VAL A 110 -3.62 4.35 -0.89
CA VAL A 110 -4.80 4.02 -0.05
C VAL A 110 -5.74 3.06 -0.78
N CYS A 111 -6.04 3.32 -2.07
CA CYS A 111 -6.87 2.44 -2.89
C CYS A 111 -6.32 1.02 -2.95
N MET A 112 -5.02 0.87 -3.27
CA MET A 112 -4.38 -0.44 -3.37
C MET A 112 -4.37 -1.20 -2.04
N MET A 113 -4.07 -0.51 -0.94
CA MET A 113 -4.10 -1.11 0.39
C MET A 113 -5.53 -1.49 0.83
N ALA A 114 -6.54 -0.70 0.48
CA ALA A 114 -7.94 -1.02 0.75
C ALA A 114 -8.43 -2.21 -0.08
N GLU A 115 -8.04 -2.30 -1.37
CA GLU A 115 -8.26 -3.51 -2.19
C GLU A 115 -7.62 -4.73 -1.52
N GLY A 116 -6.38 -4.59 -1.00
CA GLY A 116 -5.67 -5.60 -0.23
C GLY A 116 -6.37 -6.02 1.06
N ALA A 117 -7.12 -5.13 1.67
CA ALA A 117 -7.93 -5.40 2.86
C ALA A 117 -9.32 -5.97 2.56
N GLY A 118 -9.65 -6.23 1.28
CA GLY A 118 -10.91 -6.86 0.85
C GLY A 118 -12.04 -5.90 0.50
N PHE A 119 -11.78 -4.60 0.35
CA PHE A 119 -12.76 -3.63 -0.16
C PHE A 119 -12.91 -3.74 -1.68
N GLU A 120 -14.12 -3.52 -2.17
CA GLU A 120 -14.33 -3.15 -3.57
C GLU A 120 -14.08 -1.64 -3.71
N VAL A 121 -12.98 -1.28 -4.38
CA VAL A 121 -12.58 0.13 -4.52
C VAL A 121 -12.95 0.68 -5.89
N HIS A 122 -13.64 1.81 -5.89
CA HIS A 122 -13.97 2.59 -7.07
C HIS A 122 -13.25 3.94 -7.01
N ASP A 123 -12.13 4.03 -7.70
CA ASP A 123 -11.37 5.28 -7.82
C ASP A 123 -11.93 6.12 -8.97
N ILE A 124 -12.44 7.32 -8.66
CA ILE A 124 -12.97 8.28 -9.65
C ILE A 124 -11.93 9.30 -10.11
N GLY A 125 -10.67 9.15 -9.68
CA GLY A 125 -9.56 9.98 -10.12
C GLY A 125 -9.41 11.29 -9.36
N VAL A 126 -8.86 12.29 -10.03
CA VAL A 126 -8.53 13.61 -9.48
C VAL A 126 -9.52 14.69 -9.96
N ASP A 127 -9.49 15.87 -9.32
CA ASP A 127 -10.36 17.01 -9.66
C ASP A 127 -11.86 16.66 -9.68
N GLN A 128 -12.34 16.02 -8.61
CA GLN A 128 -13.70 15.55 -8.53
C GLN A 128 -14.62 16.55 -7.83
N SER A 129 -15.65 16.99 -8.55
CA SER A 129 -16.71 17.85 -7.99
C SER A 129 -17.76 17.03 -7.20
N VAL A 130 -18.59 17.71 -6.41
CA VAL A 130 -19.72 17.08 -5.68
C VAL A 130 -20.59 16.25 -6.60
N GLU A 131 -20.91 16.80 -7.79
CA GLU A 131 -21.77 16.13 -8.77
C GLU A 131 -21.15 14.85 -9.30
N LYS A 132 -19.81 14.84 -9.48
CA LYS A 132 -19.08 13.65 -9.92
C LYS A 132 -19.04 12.58 -8.81
N PHE A 133 -18.83 12.97 -7.55
CA PHE A 133 -18.93 12.06 -6.41
C PHE A 133 -20.35 11.47 -6.32
N MET A 134 -21.38 12.31 -6.43
CA MET A 134 -22.77 11.86 -6.39
C MET A 134 -23.10 10.90 -7.54
N ALA A 135 -22.75 11.26 -8.77
CA ALA A 135 -22.99 10.41 -9.94
C ALA A 135 -22.25 9.06 -9.86
N ALA A 136 -21.09 9.04 -9.24
CA ALA A 136 -20.37 7.79 -8.97
C ALA A 136 -21.05 6.98 -7.85
N ALA A 137 -21.46 7.63 -6.76
CA ALA A 137 -22.17 6.99 -5.66
C ALA A 137 -23.51 6.36 -6.12
N ASP A 138 -24.21 7.01 -7.07
CA ASP A 138 -25.43 6.45 -7.69
C ASP A 138 -25.21 5.14 -8.43
N ARG A 139 -24.00 4.92 -8.95
CA ARG A 139 -23.68 3.73 -9.73
C ARG A 139 -23.19 2.58 -8.88
N VAL A 140 -22.50 2.86 -7.76
CA VAL A 140 -21.76 1.83 -7.01
C VAL A 140 -22.31 1.62 -5.60
N ASP A 141 -23.22 2.50 -5.14
CA ASP A 141 -23.82 2.46 -3.81
C ASP A 141 -22.78 2.22 -2.68
N PRO A 142 -21.82 3.16 -2.49
CA PRO A 142 -20.72 2.94 -1.59
C PRO A 142 -21.15 3.01 -0.13
N ALA A 143 -20.58 2.15 0.70
CA ALA A 143 -20.68 2.27 2.15
C ALA A 143 -19.82 3.44 2.69
N ILE A 144 -18.70 3.72 2.01
CA ILE A 144 -17.73 4.73 2.43
C ILE A 144 -17.30 5.54 1.20
N ILE A 145 -17.18 6.87 1.40
CA ILE A 145 -16.53 7.78 0.45
C ILE A 145 -15.25 8.28 1.11
N GLY A 146 -14.10 8.03 0.45
CA GLY A 146 -12.81 8.55 0.82
C GLY A 146 -12.41 9.74 -0.05
N MET A 147 -12.02 10.84 0.59
CA MET A 147 -11.60 12.06 -0.10
C MET A 147 -10.15 12.39 0.21
N SER A 148 -9.40 12.76 -0.84
CA SER A 148 -7.99 13.17 -0.75
C SER A 148 -7.81 14.62 -1.16
N ALA A 149 -6.92 15.35 -0.45
CA ALA A 149 -6.41 16.65 -0.86
C ALA A 149 -4.98 16.86 -0.36
N LEU A 150 -4.14 17.53 -1.14
CA LEU A 150 -2.75 17.84 -0.75
C LEU A 150 -2.53 19.33 -0.48
N LEU A 151 -3.43 20.21 -0.88
CA LEU A 151 -3.30 21.65 -0.72
C LEU A 151 -4.31 22.18 0.34
N THR A 152 -3.86 23.14 1.15
CA THR A 152 -4.74 23.84 2.12
C THR A 152 -5.88 24.59 1.43
N THR A 153 -5.68 25.00 0.17
CA THR A 153 -6.70 25.67 -0.64
C THR A 153 -7.76 24.73 -1.18
N THR A 154 -7.45 23.45 -1.39
CA THR A 154 -8.37 22.44 -1.93
C THR A 154 -9.06 21.61 -0.85
N MET A 155 -8.44 21.44 0.34
CA MET A 155 -9.01 20.65 1.42
C MET A 155 -10.39 21.15 1.87
N THR A 156 -10.63 22.44 1.81
CA THR A 156 -11.92 23.05 2.20
C THR A 156 -13.10 22.57 1.34
N TYR A 157 -12.82 22.07 0.13
CA TYR A 157 -13.85 21.50 -0.75
C TYR A 157 -14.43 20.18 -0.22
N MET A 158 -13.73 19.47 0.66
CA MET A 158 -14.24 18.26 1.33
C MET A 158 -15.55 18.55 2.07
N LYS A 159 -15.62 19.69 2.77
CA LYS A 159 -16.87 20.11 3.42
C LYS A 159 -18.02 20.28 2.41
N THR A 160 -17.74 20.86 1.25
CA THR A 160 -18.76 21.05 0.20
C THR A 160 -19.30 19.70 -0.30
N VAL A 161 -18.45 18.66 -0.38
CA VAL A 161 -18.89 17.31 -0.74
C VAL A 161 -19.79 16.73 0.36
N ILE A 162 -19.36 16.80 1.62
CA ILE A 162 -20.15 16.32 2.77
C ILE A 162 -21.52 16.99 2.80
N ASP A 163 -21.56 18.33 2.80
CA ASP A 163 -22.80 19.11 2.83
C ASP A 163 -23.73 18.74 1.64
N GLY A 164 -23.15 18.47 0.46
CA GLY A 164 -23.90 18.05 -0.71
C GLY A 164 -24.59 16.69 -0.51
N PHE A 165 -23.90 15.71 0.07
CA PHE A 165 -24.46 14.39 0.38
C PHE A 165 -25.52 14.46 1.47
N GLU A 166 -25.31 15.27 2.51
CA GLU A 166 -26.31 15.53 3.56
C GLU A 166 -27.58 16.16 2.98
N ALA A 167 -27.42 17.20 2.17
CA ALA A 167 -28.54 17.90 1.51
C ALA A 167 -29.33 16.97 0.57
N ALA A 168 -28.66 15.97 -0.02
CA ALA A 168 -29.30 14.95 -0.85
C ALA A 168 -29.95 13.80 -0.03
N GLY A 169 -29.93 13.86 1.31
CA GLY A 169 -30.48 12.82 2.18
C GLY A 169 -29.62 11.54 2.25
N ARG A 170 -28.33 11.62 1.92
CA ARG A 170 -27.39 10.50 1.87
C ARG A 170 -26.42 10.46 3.04
N GLY A 171 -26.78 11.02 4.19
CA GLY A 171 -25.97 11.06 5.41
C GLY A 171 -25.68 9.68 6.03
N HIS A 172 -26.21 8.59 5.46
CA HIS A 172 -25.88 7.23 5.86
C HIS A 172 -24.52 6.73 5.29
N ILE A 173 -24.05 7.34 4.19
CA ILE A 173 -22.75 7.03 3.59
C ILE A 173 -21.65 7.63 4.46
N LYS A 174 -20.67 6.83 4.85
CA LYS A 174 -19.56 7.27 5.70
C LYS A 174 -18.57 8.11 4.92
N MET A 175 -18.16 9.26 5.48
CA MET A 175 -17.22 10.20 4.87
C MET A 175 -15.86 10.14 5.57
N ALA A 176 -14.83 9.67 4.87
CA ALA A 176 -13.46 9.62 5.36
C ALA A 176 -12.56 10.58 4.58
N ILE A 177 -11.65 11.26 5.26
CA ILE A 177 -10.76 12.23 4.63
C ILE A 177 -9.29 11.95 4.95
N GLY A 178 -8.41 12.37 4.05
CA GLY A 178 -6.96 12.25 4.22
C GLY A 178 -6.16 13.15 3.29
N GLY A 179 -4.86 13.25 3.58
CA GLY A 179 -3.91 14.07 2.84
C GLY A 179 -3.03 14.90 3.76
N ALA A 180 -1.89 15.39 3.27
CA ALA A 180 -0.86 16.01 4.10
C ALA A 180 -1.34 17.23 4.94
N PRO A 181 -2.22 18.14 4.46
CA PRO A 181 -2.69 19.27 5.27
C PRO A 181 -3.86 18.91 6.18
N ILE A 182 -4.37 17.67 6.12
CA ILE A 182 -5.56 17.23 6.84
C ILE A 182 -5.19 16.85 8.28
N SER A 183 -6.09 17.14 9.21
CA SER A 183 -5.96 16.76 10.62
C SER A 183 -7.29 16.23 11.18
N GLN A 184 -7.24 15.54 12.32
CA GLN A 184 -8.45 15.10 13.02
C GLN A 184 -9.36 16.30 13.37
N MET A 185 -8.77 17.41 13.83
CA MET A 185 -9.51 18.61 14.14
C MET A 185 -10.31 19.14 12.93
N PHE A 186 -9.71 19.13 11.74
CA PHE A 186 -10.42 19.52 10.52
C PHE A 186 -11.51 18.52 10.15
N ALA A 187 -11.28 17.21 10.32
CA ALA A 187 -12.30 16.20 10.10
C ALA A 187 -13.53 16.43 11.00
N ASP A 188 -13.30 16.70 12.28
CA ASP A 188 -14.35 16.97 13.26
C ASP A 188 -15.12 18.26 12.91
N GLU A 189 -14.40 19.31 12.48
CA GLU A 189 -14.97 20.61 12.10
C GLU A 189 -15.92 20.49 10.90
N ILE A 190 -15.55 19.69 9.88
CA ILE A 190 -16.35 19.57 8.66
C ILE A 190 -17.41 18.47 8.72
N GLY A 191 -17.46 17.69 9.82
CA GLY A 191 -18.42 16.60 10.00
C GLY A 191 -18.05 15.31 9.26
N ALA A 192 -16.76 15.06 8.98
CA ALA A 192 -16.32 13.79 8.44
C ALA A 192 -16.38 12.67 9.50
N ASP A 193 -16.71 11.45 9.09
CA ASP A 193 -16.75 10.27 9.99
C ASP A 193 -15.35 9.81 10.45
N GLY A 194 -14.29 10.30 9.81
CA GLY A 194 -12.94 10.04 10.27
C GLY A 194 -11.83 10.56 9.35
N TYR A 195 -10.61 10.53 9.91
CA TYR A 195 -9.38 10.97 9.28
C TYR A 195 -8.33 9.85 9.22
N GLY A 196 -7.77 9.65 8.05
CA GLY A 196 -6.63 8.77 7.82
C GLY A 196 -5.33 9.56 7.75
N GLN A 197 -4.52 9.49 8.81
CA GLN A 197 -3.23 10.19 8.90
C GLN A 197 -2.22 9.72 7.85
N ASN A 198 -2.29 8.45 7.49
CA ASN A 198 -1.49 7.80 6.45
C ASN A 198 -2.31 6.66 5.81
N ALA A 199 -1.74 5.98 4.83
CA ALA A 199 -2.47 4.96 4.08
C ALA A 199 -2.92 3.77 4.95
N SER A 200 -2.06 3.31 5.87
CA SER A 200 -2.41 2.23 6.80
C SER A 200 -3.54 2.65 7.76
N ALA A 201 -3.43 3.84 8.36
CA ALA A 201 -4.45 4.38 9.24
C ALA A 201 -5.80 4.62 8.51
N ALA A 202 -5.76 4.98 7.22
CA ALA A 202 -6.95 5.11 6.39
C ALA A 202 -7.66 3.76 6.19
N VAL A 203 -6.91 2.68 5.92
CA VAL A 203 -7.49 1.33 5.79
C VAL A 203 -8.07 0.86 7.11
N ASP A 204 -7.37 1.05 8.23
CA ASP A 204 -7.88 0.78 9.57
C ASP A 204 -9.18 1.55 9.87
N LEU A 205 -9.27 2.80 9.42
CA LEU A 205 -10.48 3.61 9.52
C LEU A 205 -11.63 3.00 8.70
N PHE A 206 -11.37 2.64 7.44
CA PHE A 206 -12.39 2.03 6.57
C PHE A 206 -12.92 0.72 7.14
N LEU A 207 -12.06 -0.15 7.67
CA LEU A 207 -12.47 -1.40 8.33
C LEU A 207 -13.39 -1.13 9.54
N ARG A 208 -13.09 -0.10 10.35
CA ARG A 208 -13.96 0.31 11.46
C ARG A 208 -15.29 0.86 10.98
N LEU A 209 -15.30 1.72 9.95
CA LEU A 209 -16.51 2.34 9.40
C LEU A 209 -17.42 1.31 8.72
N ALA A 210 -16.84 0.29 8.10
CA ALA A 210 -17.58 -0.83 7.50
C ALA A 210 -18.15 -1.82 8.54
N GLY A 211 -17.81 -1.66 9.83
CA GLY A 211 -18.22 -2.63 10.88
C GLY A 211 -17.48 -3.96 10.81
N ALA A 212 -16.48 -4.10 9.97
CA ALA A 212 -15.75 -5.35 9.73
C ALA A 212 -14.82 -5.76 10.87
N ARG A 213 -14.57 -4.89 11.85
CA ARG A 213 -13.63 -5.13 12.95
C ARG A 213 -14.22 -5.85 14.16
N ALA A 214 -15.53 -6.13 14.17
CA ALA A 214 -16.16 -6.86 15.27
C ALA A 214 -15.99 -8.39 15.18
N ASP A 215 -15.68 -8.92 14.00
CA ASP A 215 -15.64 -10.36 13.71
C ASP A 215 -14.37 -10.86 13.00
N VAL A 216 -13.34 -10.02 12.85
CA VAL A 216 -12.03 -10.57 12.48
C VAL A 216 -11.56 -11.35 13.71
N ALA A 217 -11.78 -12.67 13.66
CA ALA A 217 -11.13 -13.62 14.54
C ALA A 217 -9.68 -13.17 14.76
N GLU A 218 -9.18 -13.38 15.98
CA GLU A 218 -7.76 -13.13 16.33
C GLU A 218 -6.91 -13.41 15.10
N PRO A 219 -6.01 -12.49 14.72
CA PRO A 219 -5.22 -12.66 13.51
C PRO A 219 -4.71 -14.10 13.52
N VAL A 220 -5.12 -14.89 12.53
CA VAL A 220 -4.49 -16.18 12.25
C VAL A 220 -3.02 -15.87 12.41
N ALA A 221 -2.33 -16.56 13.32
CA ALA A 221 -0.98 -16.24 13.72
C ALA A 221 -0.20 -15.89 12.46
N VAL A 222 -0.07 -14.58 12.22
CA VAL A 222 0.66 -14.06 11.06
C VAL A 222 2.03 -14.68 11.21
N PRO A 223 2.50 -15.48 10.24
CA PRO A 223 3.85 -15.99 10.34
C PRO A 223 4.73 -14.78 10.60
N PRO A 224 5.68 -14.86 11.56
CA PRO A 224 6.48 -13.70 11.93
C PRO A 224 7.01 -13.09 10.66
N SER A 225 6.78 -11.77 10.49
CA SER A 225 7.34 -11.02 9.37
C SER A 225 8.80 -11.45 9.20
N PRO A 226 9.26 -11.76 7.99
CA PRO A 226 10.69 -12.01 7.79
C PRO A 226 11.56 -10.91 8.37
N ALA A 227 11.03 -9.67 8.44
CA ALA A 227 11.68 -8.52 9.06
C ALA A 227 11.40 -8.42 10.58
N GLY A 228 10.21 -8.76 11.08
CA GLY A 228 9.83 -8.61 12.50
C GLY A 228 10.48 -9.63 13.44
N ALA A 229 10.76 -10.85 12.98
CA ALA A 229 11.52 -11.84 13.77
C ALA A 229 12.97 -11.40 14.05
N ARG A 230 13.43 -10.34 13.37
CA ARG A 230 14.80 -9.81 13.44
C ARG A 230 14.92 -8.51 14.24
N ALA A 231 13.83 -7.76 14.42
CA ALA A 231 13.84 -6.47 15.14
C ALA A 231 13.96 -6.63 16.68
N GLU A 232 13.48 -7.73 17.25
CA GLU A 232 13.58 -7.96 18.70
C GLU A 232 15.00 -8.31 19.18
N THR A 233 15.90 -8.72 18.28
CA THR A 233 17.30 -9.01 18.59
C THR A 233 18.23 -7.80 18.51
N SER A 234 17.80 -6.69 17.89
CA SER A 234 18.65 -5.51 17.62
C SER A 234 18.73 -4.48 18.76
N ALA A 235 17.84 -4.55 19.78
CA ALA A 235 17.81 -3.53 20.84
C ALA A 235 18.77 -3.79 22.01
N ALA A 236 19.58 -4.84 22.00
CA ALA A 236 20.34 -5.28 23.20
C ALA A 236 21.83 -5.55 22.98
N GLN A 237 22.50 -5.09 21.92
CA GLN A 237 23.95 -5.23 21.87
C GLN A 237 24.63 -4.01 21.23
N GLY A 238 25.31 -3.25 22.08
CA GLY A 238 26.23 -2.20 21.69
C GLY A 238 27.44 -2.75 20.94
N ALA A 239 27.91 -1.94 20.00
CA ALA A 239 29.04 -2.08 19.13
C ALA A 239 30.12 -3.11 19.54
N SER A 240 30.22 -4.21 18.79
CA SER A 240 31.47 -4.91 18.59
C SER A 240 31.67 -5.07 17.07
N VAL A 241 32.77 -4.53 16.58
CA VAL A 241 33.23 -4.68 15.20
C VAL A 241 33.51 -6.18 14.96
N ALA A 242 32.60 -6.87 14.29
CA ALA A 242 32.82 -8.23 13.82
C ALA A 242 33.56 -8.17 12.48
N VAL A 243 34.82 -8.62 12.48
CA VAL A 243 35.63 -8.82 11.29
C VAL A 243 35.03 -10.00 10.52
N GLY A 244 34.52 -9.72 9.28
CA GLY A 244 34.18 -10.77 8.32
C GLY A 244 32.67 -11.00 8.05
N THR A 245 31.79 -10.05 8.38
CA THR A 245 30.38 -10.16 8.01
C THR A 245 30.21 -9.85 6.51
N ARG A 246 29.59 -10.75 5.75
CA ARG A 246 29.24 -10.51 4.35
C ARG A 246 27.77 -10.04 4.31
N THR A 247 27.52 -9.03 3.51
CA THR A 247 26.20 -8.42 3.35
C THR A 247 25.76 -8.49 1.90
N THR A 248 24.57 -9.02 1.66
CA THR A 248 23.92 -8.95 0.36
C THR A 248 23.03 -7.71 0.34
N PHE A 249 23.10 -6.93 -0.74
CA PHE A 249 22.27 -5.74 -0.88
C PHE A 249 21.65 -5.64 -2.27
N LYS A 250 20.54 -4.94 -2.36
CA LYS A 250 19.84 -4.58 -3.60
C LYS A 250 19.29 -3.16 -3.51
N VAL A 251 19.11 -2.54 -4.68
CA VAL A 251 18.59 -1.18 -4.79
C VAL A 251 17.26 -1.21 -5.53
N LEU A 252 16.26 -0.52 -4.99
CA LEU A 252 14.98 -0.33 -5.66
C LEU A 252 15.06 0.90 -6.56
N TYR A 253 14.75 0.73 -7.82
CA TYR A 253 14.71 1.78 -8.84
C TYR A 253 13.30 2.03 -9.34
N TRP A 254 12.97 3.30 -9.55
CA TRP A 254 11.88 3.70 -10.43
C TRP A 254 12.47 4.06 -11.79
N GLN A 255 12.32 3.15 -12.76
CA GLN A 255 13.07 3.22 -14.02
C GLN A 255 14.60 3.29 -13.78
N GLU A 256 15.22 4.46 -14.04
CA GLU A 256 16.66 4.71 -13.83
C GLU A 256 16.98 5.45 -12.52
N ILE A 257 15.98 5.86 -11.74
CA ILE A 257 16.16 6.66 -10.52
C ILE A 257 16.16 5.73 -9.30
N PRO A 258 17.25 5.65 -8.52
CA PRO A 258 17.26 4.87 -7.29
C PRO A 258 16.39 5.53 -6.22
N SER A 259 15.75 4.72 -5.38
CA SER A 259 14.86 5.19 -4.31
C SER A 259 15.26 4.68 -2.95
N GLN A 260 15.68 3.40 -2.87
CA GLN A 260 15.89 2.71 -1.61
C GLN A 260 17.00 1.67 -1.73
N VAL A 261 17.73 1.45 -0.64
CA VAL A 261 18.70 0.37 -0.50
C VAL A 261 18.22 -0.60 0.56
N ARG A 262 18.20 -1.90 0.26
CA ARG A 262 17.96 -2.96 1.23
C ARG A 262 19.21 -3.83 1.34
N ALA A 263 19.64 -4.14 2.55
CA ALA A 263 20.84 -4.91 2.84
C ALA A 263 20.54 -5.94 3.94
N GLU A 264 21.03 -7.17 3.75
CA GLU A 264 20.93 -8.27 4.71
C GLU A 264 22.30 -8.90 4.93
N ASP A 265 22.72 -9.04 6.20
CA ASP A 265 24.01 -9.65 6.53
C ASP A 265 23.88 -11.12 6.98
N ASP A 266 25.00 -11.83 7.01
CA ASP A 266 25.06 -13.25 7.44
C ASP A 266 24.60 -13.48 8.90
N ALA A 267 24.51 -12.42 9.71
CA ALA A 267 23.97 -12.46 11.07
C ALA A 267 22.44 -12.36 11.08
N GLY A 268 21.81 -12.12 9.92
CA GLY A 268 20.37 -11.99 9.76
C GLY A 268 19.84 -10.59 10.07
N ASN A 269 20.70 -9.56 10.12
CA ASN A 269 20.23 -8.18 10.20
C ASN A 269 19.77 -7.72 8.81
N ASP A 270 18.53 -7.29 8.71
CA ASP A 270 17.91 -6.72 7.49
C ASP A 270 17.65 -5.23 7.71
N VAL A 271 18.14 -4.40 6.81
CA VAL A 271 18.05 -2.94 6.89
C VAL A 271 17.60 -2.38 5.57
N SER A 272 16.55 -1.56 5.59
CA SER A 272 16.08 -0.76 4.46
C SER A 272 16.30 0.72 4.73
N ILE A 273 16.91 1.44 3.78
CA ILE A 273 17.20 2.87 3.90
C ILE A 273 16.73 3.59 2.64
N GLU A 274 15.84 4.57 2.79
CA GLU A 274 15.46 5.45 1.68
C GLU A 274 16.59 6.44 1.31
N LEU A 275 16.70 6.78 0.03
CA LEU A 275 17.52 7.89 -0.43
C LEU A 275 16.87 9.23 -0.02
N SER A 276 17.65 10.31 -0.12
CA SER A 276 17.16 11.64 0.25
C SER A 276 15.91 12.06 -0.54
N PRO A 277 15.03 12.92 0.02
CA PRO A 277 13.75 13.29 -0.59
C PRO A 277 13.84 13.86 -2.02
N ARG A 278 15.02 14.35 -2.44
CA ARG A 278 15.25 14.83 -3.81
C ARG A 278 15.06 13.73 -4.86
N PHE A 279 15.29 12.46 -4.53
CA PHE A 279 15.09 11.32 -5.43
C PHE A 279 13.59 11.06 -5.63
N ALA A 280 12.80 11.07 -4.57
CA ALA A 280 11.33 10.97 -4.66
C ALA A 280 10.75 12.13 -5.51
N ALA A 281 11.17 13.36 -5.26
CA ALA A 281 10.76 14.52 -6.05
C ALA A 281 11.16 14.40 -7.53
N ARG A 282 12.30 13.77 -7.82
CA ARG A 282 12.75 13.51 -9.19
C ARG A 282 11.90 12.45 -9.89
N ILE A 283 11.53 11.38 -9.16
CA ILE A 283 10.61 10.35 -9.65
C ILE A 283 9.28 10.98 -10.04
N ASP A 284 8.68 11.79 -9.16
CA ASP A 284 7.40 12.46 -9.41
C ASP A 284 7.47 13.39 -10.63
N ALA A 285 8.52 14.21 -10.71
CA ALA A 285 8.73 15.09 -11.84
C ALA A 285 8.90 14.32 -13.17
N MET A 286 9.56 13.17 -13.15
CA MET A 286 9.73 12.33 -14.32
C MET A 286 8.44 11.62 -14.71
N ALA A 287 7.68 11.08 -13.75
CA ALA A 287 6.38 10.48 -13.97
C ALA A 287 5.43 11.47 -14.68
N GLN A 288 5.35 12.71 -14.17
CA GLN A 288 4.56 13.77 -14.77
C GLN A 288 5.01 14.11 -16.20
N ARG A 289 6.32 14.27 -16.43
CA ARG A 289 6.87 14.57 -17.78
C ARG A 289 6.60 13.48 -18.80
N ARG A 290 6.58 12.21 -18.38
CA ARG A 290 6.33 11.03 -19.23
C ARG A 290 4.84 10.71 -19.36
N GLY A 291 3.96 11.46 -18.68
CA GLY A 291 2.52 11.22 -18.66
C GLY A 291 2.15 9.88 -18.04
N ILE A 292 3.00 9.37 -17.13
CA ILE A 292 2.72 8.13 -16.39
C ILE A 292 1.74 8.51 -15.29
N THR A 293 0.45 8.36 -15.59
CA THR A 293 -0.66 8.64 -14.68
C THR A 293 -1.38 7.35 -14.34
N GLY A 294 -1.87 7.26 -13.10
CA GLY A 294 -2.54 6.07 -12.59
C GLY A 294 -1.58 5.08 -11.90
N ALA A 295 -2.13 4.44 -10.88
CA ALA A 295 -1.37 3.58 -9.97
C ALA A 295 -0.67 2.41 -10.66
N ASP A 296 -1.34 1.77 -11.62
CA ASP A 296 -0.78 0.60 -12.33
C ASP A 296 0.44 0.99 -13.15
N ALA A 297 0.32 2.01 -14.01
CA ALA A 297 1.41 2.47 -14.85
C ALA A 297 2.62 2.98 -14.03
N TYR A 298 2.36 3.61 -12.88
CA TYR A 298 3.41 4.07 -11.97
C TYR A 298 4.09 2.90 -11.25
N SER A 299 3.31 1.92 -10.76
CA SER A 299 3.83 0.75 -10.04
C SER A 299 4.64 -0.20 -10.92
N GLU A 300 4.32 -0.28 -12.22
CA GLU A 300 5.07 -1.09 -13.19
C GLU A 300 6.51 -0.62 -13.41
N GLN A 301 6.81 0.62 -13.07
CA GLN A 301 8.14 1.21 -13.26
C GLN A 301 9.13 0.83 -12.14
N TRP A 302 8.66 0.26 -11.03
CA TRP A 302 9.50 -0.15 -9.91
C TRP A 302 10.17 -1.49 -10.17
N LYS A 303 11.47 -1.55 -9.93
CA LYS A 303 12.27 -2.76 -10.11
C LYS A 303 13.44 -2.81 -9.15
N TRP A 304 13.61 -3.95 -8.48
CA TRP A 304 14.84 -4.25 -7.74
C TRP A 304 16.00 -4.51 -8.70
N SER A 305 17.20 -4.07 -8.31
CA SER A 305 18.44 -4.50 -8.95
C SER A 305 18.71 -5.97 -8.66
N ASP A 306 19.65 -6.55 -9.39
CA ASP A 306 20.26 -7.81 -8.99
C ASP A 306 20.93 -7.66 -7.62
N GLU A 307 21.00 -8.78 -6.87
CA GLU A 307 21.67 -8.84 -5.57
C GLU A 307 23.18 -8.69 -5.77
N GLN A 308 23.79 -7.91 -4.90
CA GLN A 308 25.22 -7.65 -4.87
C GLN A 308 25.73 -7.93 -3.46
N GLU A 309 27.00 -8.36 -3.36
CA GLU A 309 27.63 -8.66 -2.08
C GLU A 309 28.71 -7.62 -1.75
N ARG A 310 28.81 -7.30 -0.48
CA ARG A 310 29.85 -6.40 0.07
C ARG A 310 30.23 -6.83 1.48
N ASP A 311 31.50 -6.69 1.86
CA ASP A 311 31.95 -6.91 3.22
C ASP A 311 31.49 -5.76 4.13
N GLY A 312 31.03 -6.09 5.32
CA GLY A 312 30.54 -5.14 6.31
C GLY A 312 29.20 -5.57 6.92
N SER A 313 28.72 -4.85 7.93
CA SER A 313 27.39 -5.06 8.48
C SER A 313 26.30 -4.51 7.56
N ALA A 314 25.07 -5.04 7.64
CA ALA A 314 23.96 -4.56 6.83
C ALA A 314 23.73 -3.04 6.93
N PRO A 315 23.75 -2.41 8.14
CA PRO A 315 23.63 -0.96 8.26
C PRO A 315 24.77 -0.19 7.58
N ASP A 316 26.03 -0.65 7.74
CA ASP A 316 27.18 0.04 7.17
C ASP A 316 27.18 -0.04 5.64
N VAL A 317 26.86 -1.21 5.08
CA VAL A 317 26.75 -1.42 3.64
C VAL A 317 25.60 -0.60 3.05
N ALA A 318 24.43 -0.59 3.68
CA ALA A 318 23.29 0.20 3.22
C ALA A 318 23.60 1.69 3.21
N MET A 319 24.24 2.22 4.25
CA MET A 319 24.67 3.62 4.33
C MET A 319 25.73 3.98 3.30
N ALA A 320 26.72 3.10 3.08
CA ALA A 320 27.75 3.31 2.09
C ALA A 320 27.18 3.36 0.67
N VAL A 321 26.31 2.39 0.32
CA VAL A 321 25.62 2.33 -0.99
C VAL A 321 24.73 3.55 -1.20
N LYS A 322 23.95 3.96 -0.19
CA LYS A 322 23.18 5.21 -0.22
C LYS A 322 24.07 6.40 -0.55
N GLY A 323 25.18 6.57 0.17
CA GLY A 323 26.12 7.67 -0.06
C GLY A 323 26.70 7.67 -1.49
N GLU A 324 27.04 6.51 -2.04
CA GLU A 324 27.53 6.36 -3.41
C GLU A 324 26.47 6.75 -4.46
N LEU A 325 25.20 6.33 -4.24
CA LEU A 325 24.10 6.67 -5.14
C LEU A 325 23.79 8.16 -5.10
N GLU A 326 23.77 8.75 -3.91
CA GLU A 326 23.51 10.17 -3.72
C GLU A 326 24.63 11.06 -4.27
N ALA A 327 25.88 10.60 -4.22
CA ALA A 327 27.03 11.31 -4.77
C ALA A 327 27.12 11.24 -6.30
N LYS A 328 26.59 10.17 -6.92
CA LYS A 328 26.54 10.00 -8.39
C LYS A 328 25.40 10.76 -9.07
N ALA A 329 24.45 11.25 -8.29
CA ALA A 329 23.27 11.95 -8.81
C ALA A 329 23.59 13.42 -9.10
N ASP A 330 24.00 13.71 -10.34
CA ASP A 330 24.33 15.07 -10.84
C ASP A 330 23.10 15.85 -11.33
N TRP A 331 21.93 15.76 -10.65
CA TRP A 331 20.72 16.51 -11.05
C TRP A 331 20.10 17.30 -9.91
#